data_366d2d1e1c5fbb149c3935ca969b5644
#
_entry.id   366d2d1e1c5fbb149c3935ca969b5644
#
_cell.length_a   1.000
_cell.length_b   1.000
_cell.length_c   1.000
_cell.angle_alpha   90.00
_cell.angle_beta   90.00
_cell.angle_gamma   90.00
#
_symmetry.space_group_name_H-M   'P 1'
#
loop_
_entity.id
_entity.type
_entity.pdbx_description
1 polymer ?
#
loop_
_entity_poly.entity_id
_entity_poly.type
_entity_poly.pdbx_seq_one_letter_code
_entity_poly.pdbx_strand_id
1 'polypeptide(L)'
;MKRSKAVATVLIFLLACIGSAFAQSWTPLNNQPVTVGGFNGVGQMLQLRDGRVLVHHENGTGNLNWGYTDWYFLTPDAYGSYVNGTWSPAGNLPTTYQPLYFSSQTFLNATTNAVFPTCPAGVQCGQLIVQGGEYNSNKSGDTTLGYIGTYQPFTGQVLFTQNIAPAGWSRIGDAASIILPNGAYMQSSCCNAQTPVGRQNAIWTGLSTWLISGNVKQSTTDESGYTLLTNDQVLMVDTKNVTTCTGTQSSELYTMTAPSGVGTWSCGPMVPVLLYNSRDEELGPAVMMYNNQVYVTGGSRNATAIYDVATNSWAVGPVPDANLSQSDGPAALEPNGKVLGMYSPGLFMLGCYFLEFDPSNNSLTNTTSTLIPQPADCSPPSNDTSYDGDLMLLPTGQVLFTAFNLYVEVYNPAPGIATWTCNTCNPVKSYSIPARIIMPSTVLHSGSNNNLVYGYQLNGLSQGSSYGDDKQSDTNFPLARLICANTANNTCTAGYVYYAFTHDDGPPGPTVHSIAPNHFGYTHFDLQVMPPGVYDFQTVTNGIPSNTVRVTVE
;
A
#
# COMPACT_ATOMS: atom_id res chain seq x y z
N MET A 1 30.75 -79.17 -2.44
CA MET A 1 30.36 -78.13 -1.50
C MET A 1 30.66 -76.74 -2.16
N LYS A 2 29.65 -76.13 -2.78
CA LYS A 2 29.77 -74.78 -3.38
C LYS A 2 28.98 -73.83 -2.50
N ARG A 3 29.66 -72.87 -1.88
CA ARG A 3 29.01 -71.77 -1.13
C ARG A 3 28.65 -70.66 -2.11
N SER A 4 27.37 -70.37 -2.24
CA SER A 4 26.85 -69.22 -2.97
C SER A 4 26.92 -67.99 -2.06
N LYS A 5 27.56 -66.93 -2.48
CA LYS A 5 27.52 -65.62 -1.83
C LYS A 5 26.34 -64.85 -2.39
N ALA A 6 25.37 -64.53 -1.56
CA ALA A 6 24.30 -63.60 -1.86
C ALA A 6 24.87 -62.18 -1.72
N VAL A 7 24.84 -61.42 -2.79
CA VAL A 7 25.15 -59.97 -2.81
C VAL A 7 23.82 -59.27 -2.54
N ALA A 8 23.69 -58.62 -1.40
CA ALA A 8 22.56 -57.74 -1.09
C ALA A 8 22.86 -56.37 -1.70
N THR A 9 22.15 -56.04 -2.74
CA THR A 9 22.16 -54.67 -3.32
C THR A 9 21.27 -53.79 -2.49
N VAL A 10 21.85 -52.90 -1.69
CA VAL A 10 21.13 -51.84 -0.99
C VAL A 10 20.84 -50.71 -1.95
N LEU A 11 19.59 -50.56 -2.36
CA LEU A 11 19.11 -49.46 -3.16
C LEU A 11 18.90 -48.26 -2.23
N ILE A 12 19.85 -47.33 -2.20
CA ILE A 12 19.70 -46.08 -1.48
C ILE A 12 18.83 -45.17 -2.37
N PHE A 13 17.55 -45.03 -2.00
CA PHE A 13 16.70 -43.95 -2.52
C PHE A 13 17.20 -42.64 -1.93
N LEU A 14 18.02 -41.91 -2.64
CA LEU A 14 18.17 -40.47 -2.42
C LEU A 14 16.82 -39.81 -2.81
N LEU A 15 15.97 -39.56 -1.83
CA LEU A 15 14.94 -38.53 -1.97
C LEU A 15 15.68 -37.20 -2.04
N ALA A 16 15.99 -36.76 -3.26
CA ALA A 16 16.25 -35.36 -3.51
C ALA A 16 14.94 -34.62 -3.18
N CYS A 17 14.88 -33.98 -2.01
CA CYS A 17 13.95 -32.88 -1.78
C CYS A 17 14.35 -31.79 -2.78
N ILE A 18 13.80 -31.88 -3.97
CA ILE A 18 13.74 -30.74 -4.88
C ILE A 18 12.76 -29.79 -4.17
N GLY A 19 13.30 -28.91 -3.34
CA GLY A 19 12.59 -27.69 -3.01
C GLY A 19 12.25 -27.07 -4.34
N SER A 20 10.97 -27.15 -4.73
CA SER A 20 10.46 -26.35 -5.83
C SER A 20 10.77 -24.91 -5.42
N ALA A 21 11.82 -24.34 -5.97
CA ALA A 21 11.96 -22.90 -6.02
C ALA A 21 10.69 -22.44 -6.73
N PHE A 22 9.75 -21.89 -5.98
CA PHE A 22 8.60 -21.23 -6.58
C PHE A 22 9.20 -20.09 -7.40
N ALA A 23 9.20 -20.25 -8.71
CA ALA A 23 9.57 -19.19 -9.62
C ALA A 23 8.56 -18.07 -9.45
N GLN A 24 9.04 -16.82 -9.48
CA GLN A 24 8.19 -15.65 -9.61
C GLN A 24 7.17 -15.90 -10.73
N SER A 25 5.90 -15.57 -10.48
CA SER A 25 4.84 -15.87 -11.45
C SER A 25 3.64 -14.96 -11.26
N TRP A 26 2.97 -14.67 -12.34
CA TRP A 26 1.65 -14.05 -12.33
C TRP A 26 0.57 -15.14 -12.29
N THR A 27 -0.49 -14.89 -11.55
CA THR A 27 -1.62 -15.80 -11.40
C THR A 27 -2.92 -15.01 -11.47
N PRO A 28 -3.75 -15.21 -12.49
CA PRO A 28 -5.06 -14.56 -12.55
C PRO A 28 -5.95 -15.04 -11.41
N LEU A 29 -6.81 -14.16 -10.92
CA LEU A 29 -7.83 -14.58 -9.96
C LEU A 29 -8.77 -15.60 -10.62
N ASN A 30 -9.14 -16.64 -9.90
CA ASN A 30 -10.09 -17.64 -10.38
C ASN A 30 -11.50 -17.06 -10.55
N ASN A 31 -11.85 -16.08 -9.74
CA ASN A 31 -13.07 -15.31 -9.85
C ASN A 31 -12.70 -13.88 -10.25
N GLN A 32 -12.82 -13.58 -11.53
CA GLN A 32 -12.60 -12.21 -12.02
C GLN A 32 -13.79 -11.32 -11.64
N PRO A 33 -13.60 -9.99 -11.55
CA PRO A 33 -14.70 -9.07 -11.35
C PRO A 33 -15.77 -9.31 -12.42
N VAL A 34 -16.98 -9.62 -11.99
CA VAL A 34 -18.09 -9.85 -12.95
C VAL A 34 -18.90 -8.59 -13.10
N THR A 35 -19.36 -8.36 -14.32
CA THR A 35 -20.25 -7.27 -14.67
C THR A 35 -21.59 -7.40 -13.92
N VAL A 36 -21.67 -6.86 -12.73
CA VAL A 36 -22.94 -6.68 -12.02
C VAL A 36 -23.40 -5.26 -12.30
N GLY A 37 -24.36 -5.10 -13.19
CA GLY A 37 -24.98 -3.80 -13.45
C GLY A 37 -24.18 -2.82 -14.31
N GLY A 38 -23.20 -3.28 -15.13
CA GLY A 38 -22.42 -2.41 -16.01
C GLY A 38 -20.97 -2.20 -15.56
N PHE A 39 -20.54 -2.88 -14.52
CA PHE A 39 -19.15 -2.94 -14.08
C PHE A 39 -18.25 -3.49 -15.20
N ASN A 40 -17.24 -2.73 -15.59
CA ASN A 40 -16.40 -3.04 -16.74
C ASN A 40 -14.91 -2.78 -16.54
N GLY A 41 -14.48 -2.44 -15.31
CA GLY A 41 -13.08 -2.30 -14.95
C GLY A 41 -12.85 -2.02 -13.48
N VAL A 42 -11.62 -2.19 -13.04
CA VAL A 42 -11.16 -1.94 -11.66
C VAL A 42 -9.84 -1.19 -11.67
N GLY A 43 -9.67 -0.26 -10.75
CA GLY A 43 -8.46 0.54 -10.56
C GLY A 43 -8.05 0.61 -9.09
N GLN A 44 -8.12 1.79 -8.51
CA GLN A 44 -7.67 2.09 -7.14
C GLN A 44 -8.10 1.04 -6.10
N MET A 45 -7.14 0.59 -5.30
CA MET A 45 -7.33 -0.45 -4.28
C MET A 45 -6.98 0.05 -2.88
N LEU A 46 -7.74 -0.39 -1.87
CA LEU A 46 -7.45 -0.16 -0.47
C LEU A 46 -7.54 -1.45 0.33
N GLN A 47 -6.50 -1.80 1.08
CA GLN A 47 -6.56 -2.86 2.07
C GLN A 47 -7.41 -2.39 3.27
N LEU A 48 -8.44 -3.16 3.63
CA LEU A 48 -9.25 -2.89 4.82
C LEU A 48 -8.72 -3.64 6.04
N ARG A 49 -8.99 -3.10 7.22
CA ARG A 49 -8.52 -3.66 8.50
C ARG A 49 -9.21 -4.96 8.93
N ASP A 50 -10.17 -5.44 8.16
CA ASP A 50 -10.85 -6.75 8.33
C ASP A 50 -10.39 -7.79 7.30
N GLY A 51 -9.33 -7.51 6.56
CA GLY A 51 -8.74 -8.42 5.58
C GLY A 51 -9.38 -8.35 4.18
N ARG A 52 -10.48 -7.63 3.98
CA ARG A 52 -11.04 -7.40 2.64
C ARG A 52 -10.22 -6.35 1.89
N VAL A 53 -10.26 -6.39 0.56
CA VAL A 53 -9.77 -5.32 -0.32
C VAL A 53 -10.97 -4.56 -0.86
N LEU A 54 -10.93 -3.24 -0.77
CA LEU A 54 -11.91 -2.36 -1.39
C LEU A 54 -11.34 -1.85 -2.71
N VAL A 55 -12.11 -1.96 -3.79
CA VAL A 55 -11.66 -1.66 -5.15
C VAL A 55 -12.64 -0.71 -5.81
N HIS A 56 -12.13 0.38 -6.38
CA HIS A 56 -12.93 1.36 -7.10
C HIS A 56 -13.20 0.90 -8.53
N HIS A 57 -14.40 1.21 -9.03
CA HIS A 57 -14.76 1.00 -10.42
C HIS A 57 -14.14 2.09 -11.30
N GLU A 58 -13.18 1.70 -12.09
CA GLU A 58 -12.50 2.54 -13.07
C GLU A 58 -12.38 1.78 -14.38
N ASN A 59 -12.54 2.45 -15.51
CA ASN A 59 -12.46 1.83 -16.82
C ASN A 59 -11.63 2.68 -17.78
N GLY A 60 -10.68 2.03 -18.42
CA GLY A 60 -9.92 2.58 -19.53
C GLY A 60 -10.34 1.93 -20.85
N THR A 61 -10.89 2.70 -21.78
CA THR A 61 -11.17 2.25 -23.14
C THR A 61 -10.55 3.25 -24.14
N GLY A 62 -9.37 2.93 -24.62
CA GLY A 62 -8.65 3.79 -25.54
C GLY A 62 -8.18 5.10 -24.86
N ASN A 63 -8.51 6.26 -25.40
CA ASN A 63 -8.11 7.56 -24.83
C ASN A 63 -9.13 8.13 -23.82
N LEU A 64 -10.01 7.31 -23.25
CA LEU A 64 -11.08 7.74 -22.35
C LEU A 64 -11.07 6.88 -21.10
N ASN A 65 -10.41 7.37 -20.07
CA ASN A 65 -10.44 6.78 -18.74
C ASN A 65 -11.60 7.39 -17.94
N TRP A 66 -12.32 6.56 -17.18
CA TRP A 66 -13.51 6.95 -16.45
C TRP A 66 -13.48 6.44 -15.02
N GLY A 67 -13.68 7.34 -14.07
CA GLY A 67 -14.07 6.98 -12.73
C GLY A 67 -15.60 6.83 -12.64
N TYR A 68 -16.04 5.98 -11.73
CA TYR A 68 -17.44 5.73 -11.45
C TYR A 68 -17.78 6.03 -9.98
N THR A 69 -18.98 5.72 -9.56
CA THR A 69 -19.40 5.93 -8.16
C THR A 69 -19.24 4.69 -7.30
N ASP A 70 -19.22 3.52 -7.91
CA ASP A 70 -19.35 2.24 -7.24
C ASP A 70 -18.00 1.64 -6.84
N TRP A 71 -18.02 0.99 -5.67
CA TRP A 71 -16.93 0.28 -5.07
C TRP A 71 -17.29 -1.18 -4.84
N TYR A 72 -16.28 -2.04 -4.85
CA TYR A 72 -16.44 -3.49 -4.68
C TYR A 72 -15.49 -4.01 -3.61
N PHE A 73 -15.94 -5.03 -2.87
CA PHE A 73 -15.06 -5.82 -2.02
C PHE A 73 -14.53 -7.03 -2.78
N LEU A 74 -13.23 -7.27 -2.66
CA LEU A 74 -12.63 -8.57 -2.87
C LEU A 74 -12.40 -9.21 -1.50
N THR A 75 -13.14 -10.28 -1.22
CA THR A 75 -13.07 -11.04 0.04
C THR A 75 -12.30 -12.33 -0.20
N PRO A 76 -11.23 -12.63 0.57
CA PRO A 76 -10.48 -13.87 0.41
C PRO A 76 -11.35 -15.09 0.72
N ASP A 77 -10.97 -16.26 0.22
CA ASP A 77 -11.63 -17.52 0.52
C ASP A 77 -11.39 -17.98 1.97
N ALA A 78 -11.97 -19.11 2.34
CA ALA A 78 -11.83 -19.65 3.71
C ALA A 78 -10.38 -20.02 4.09
N TYR A 79 -9.47 -20.12 3.15
CA TYR A 79 -8.05 -20.35 3.38
C TYR A 79 -7.21 -19.08 3.32
N GLY A 80 -7.86 -17.92 3.20
CA GLY A 80 -7.22 -16.61 3.11
C GLY A 80 -6.65 -16.29 1.73
N SER A 81 -7.01 -17.05 0.69
CA SER A 81 -6.54 -16.82 -0.68
C SER A 81 -7.39 -15.77 -1.39
N TYR A 82 -6.74 -14.73 -1.90
CA TYR A 82 -7.39 -13.73 -2.77
C TYR A 82 -7.52 -14.24 -4.21
N VAL A 83 -6.68 -15.18 -4.64
CA VAL A 83 -6.81 -15.84 -5.96
C VAL A 83 -8.16 -16.54 -6.09
N ASN A 84 -8.65 -17.12 -5.01
CA ASN A 84 -9.97 -17.74 -4.92
C ASN A 84 -11.04 -16.82 -4.32
N GLY A 85 -10.70 -15.56 -4.09
CA GLY A 85 -11.59 -14.58 -3.49
C GLY A 85 -12.88 -14.37 -4.24
N THR A 86 -13.84 -13.72 -3.61
CA THR A 86 -15.14 -13.39 -4.19
C THR A 86 -15.40 -11.90 -4.19
N TRP A 87 -16.08 -11.44 -5.25
CA TRP A 87 -16.45 -10.04 -5.43
C TRP A 87 -17.87 -9.77 -4.94
N SER A 88 -18.07 -8.62 -4.29
CA SER A 88 -19.40 -8.15 -3.91
C SER A 88 -19.45 -6.62 -3.91
N PRO A 89 -20.63 -5.99 -4.19
CA PRO A 89 -20.79 -4.54 -4.10
C PRO A 89 -20.45 -4.03 -2.70
N ALA A 90 -19.69 -2.93 -2.63
CA ALA A 90 -19.27 -2.33 -1.36
C ALA A 90 -20.04 -1.05 -1.01
N GLY A 91 -20.49 -0.29 -2.00
CA GLY A 91 -21.19 0.96 -1.80
C GLY A 91 -20.94 1.94 -2.94
N ASN A 92 -21.58 3.10 -2.89
CA ASN A 92 -21.48 4.08 -3.96
C ASN A 92 -21.19 5.46 -3.39
N LEU A 93 -20.31 6.20 -4.06
CA LEU A 93 -20.22 7.65 -3.97
C LEU A 93 -21.48 8.29 -4.55
N PRO A 94 -21.80 9.53 -4.22
CA PRO A 94 -22.88 10.25 -4.87
C PRO A 94 -22.64 10.41 -6.38
N THR A 95 -23.70 10.45 -7.17
CA THR A 95 -23.63 10.56 -8.64
C THR A 95 -22.95 11.84 -9.14
N THR A 96 -22.74 12.83 -8.28
CA THR A 96 -22.01 14.05 -8.57
C THR A 96 -20.50 13.93 -8.41
N TYR A 97 -20.01 12.78 -7.91
CA TYR A 97 -18.60 12.51 -7.67
C TYR A 97 -18.23 11.15 -8.21
N GLN A 98 -17.56 11.16 -9.33
CA GLN A 98 -17.03 10.01 -10.08
C GLN A 98 -15.55 10.27 -10.33
N PRO A 99 -14.72 10.13 -9.29
CA PRO A 99 -13.31 10.52 -9.36
C PRO A 99 -12.50 9.53 -10.18
N LEU A 100 -11.44 10.05 -10.80
CA LEU A 100 -10.35 9.30 -11.40
C LEU A 100 -9.05 10.04 -11.06
N TYR A 101 -7.97 9.32 -10.81
CA TYR A 101 -6.70 9.85 -10.27
C TYR A 101 -6.98 10.72 -9.04
N PHE A 102 -7.13 10.06 -7.91
CA PHE A 102 -7.57 10.69 -6.67
C PHE A 102 -6.88 10.09 -5.44
N SER A 103 -6.72 10.91 -4.44
CA SER A 103 -6.17 10.47 -3.16
C SER A 103 -7.16 9.61 -2.36
N SER A 104 -6.72 8.46 -1.90
CA SER A 104 -7.50 7.64 -0.97
C SER A 104 -6.61 6.90 0.01
N GLN A 105 -7.09 6.77 1.26
CA GLN A 105 -6.35 6.10 2.34
C GLN A 105 -7.31 5.37 3.28
N THR A 106 -6.87 4.22 3.79
CA THR A 106 -7.53 3.61 4.95
C THR A 106 -7.11 4.38 6.20
N PHE A 107 -8.09 4.96 6.88
CA PHE A 107 -7.83 5.83 8.02
C PHE A 107 -7.57 5.03 9.30
N LEU A 108 -6.59 5.45 10.11
CA LEU A 108 -6.10 4.67 11.24
C LEU A 108 -6.79 4.95 12.56
N ASN A 109 -7.23 6.17 12.79
CA ASN A 109 -7.84 6.57 14.04
C ASN A 109 -9.33 6.84 13.89
N ALA A 110 -10.12 5.79 13.99
CA ALA A 110 -11.41 5.97 14.60
C ALA A 110 -11.18 6.25 16.09
N THR A 111 -10.84 7.50 16.46
CA THR A 111 -11.00 7.85 17.87
C THR A 111 -12.46 7.55 18.19
N THR A 112 -12.70 6.77 19.22
CA THR A 112 -13.98 6.24 19.70
C THR A 112 -15.07 7.29 19.92
N ASN A 113 -14.79 8.55 19.67
CA ASN A 113 -15.66 9.71 19.83
C ASN A 113 -15.95 10.46 18.52
N ALA A 114 -15.42 10.05 17.38
CA ALA A 114 -15.87 10.61 16.11
C ALA A 114 -17.27 10.05 15.84
N VAL A 115 -18.27 10.85 16.14
CA VAL A 115 -19.68 10.56 15.85
C VAL A 115 -19.84 10.55 14.32
N PHE A 116 -19.50 9.43 13.69
CA PHE A 116 -19.97 9.17 12.34
C PHE A 116 -21.40 8.66 12.45
N PRO A 117 -22.38 9.36 11.90
CA PRO A 117 -23.80 9.07 12.09
C PRO A 117 -24.25 7.70 11.54
N THR A 118 -23.35 6.94 10.95
CA THR A 118 -23.62 5.70 10.23
C THR A 118 -23.12 4.43 10.92
N CYS A 119 -22.33 4.57 12.02
CA CYS A 119 -21.94 3.41 12.83
C CYS A 119 -23.04 3.09 13.84
N PRO A 120 -23.52 1.85 13.92
CA PRO A 120 -24.44 1.45 14.98
C PRO A 120 -23.82 1.70 16.35
N ALA A 121 -24.65 2.12 17.31
CA ALA A 121 -24.19 2.35 18.67
C ALA A 121 -23.52 1.09 19.25
N GLY A 122 -22.29 1.22 19.74
CA GLY A 122 -21.52 0.12 20.33
C GLY A 122 -20.76 -0.75 19.32
N VAL A 123 -20.77 -0.41 18.02
CA VAL A 123 -19.99 -1.11 16.98
C VAL A 123 -18.82 -0.23 16.56
N GLN A 124 -17.63 -0.80 16.53
CA GLN A 124 -16.45 -0.15 15.91
C GLN A 124 -16.57 -0.27 14.39
N CYS A 125 -16.39 0.85 13.67
CA CYS A 125 -16.39 0.85 12.22
C CYS A 125 -15.01 1.20 11.69
N GLY A 126 -14.66 0.59 10.56
CA GLY A 126 -13.51 1.00 9.78
C GLY A 126 -13.82 2.29 9.02
N GLN A 127 -12.76 3.05 8.72
CA GLN A 127 -12.87 4.32 8.02
C GLN A 127 -11.86 4.40 6.87
N LEU A 128 -12.25 5.12 5.83
CA LEU A 128 -11.39 5.51 4.73
C LEU A 128 -11.73 6.94 4.29
N ILE A 129 -10.79 7.57 3.62
CA ILE A 129 -10.96 8.89 3.04
C ILE A 129 -10.71 8.82 1.53
N VAL A 130 -11.51 9.54 0.76
CA VAL A 130 -11.41 9.70 -0.69
C VAL A 130 -11.47 11.18 -0.98
N GLN A 131 -10.46 11.75 -1.63
CA GLN A 131 -10.33 13.19 -1.85
C GLN A 131 -9.84 13.51 -3.26
N GLY A 132 -10.36 14.57 -3.84
CA GLY A 132 -9.86 15.11 -5.10
C GLY A 132 -10.29 14.33 -6.33
N GLY A 133 -9.40 14.22 -7.25
CA GLY A 133 -9.50 13.64 -8.58
C GLY A 133 -9.20 14.68 -9.66
N GLU A 134 -8.25 14.34 -10.51
CA GLU A 134 -7.92 15.12 -11.72
C GLU A 134 -9.16 15.22 -12.62
N TYR A 135 -9.88 14.08 -12.71
CA TYR A 135 -11.15 14.02 -13.43
C TYR A 135 -12.30 13.75 -12.47
N ASN A 136 -13.45 14.32 -12.81
CA ASN A 136 -14.73 14.01 -12.19
C ASN A 136 -15.80 13.89 -13.27
N SER A 137 -16.42 12.72 -13.39
CA SER A 137 -17.41 12.42 -14.47
C SER A 137 -16.86 12.72 -15.86
N ASN A 138 -15.63 12.26 -16.16
CA ASN A 138 -14.93 12.49 -17.43
C ASN A 138 -14.70 13.96 -17.79
N LYS A 139 -14.56 14.80 -16.79
CA LYS A 139 -14.20 16.22 -16.97
C LYS A 139 -12.96 16.51 -16.16
N SER A 140 -11.88 16.91 -16.82
CA SER A 140 -10.73 17.48 -16.13
C SER A 140 -11.13 18.74 -15.38
N GLY A 141 -10.50 19.02 -14.26
CA GLY A 141 -10.80 20.21 -13.48
C GLY A 141 -10.42 20.13 -12.02
N ASP A 142 -9.62 19.17 -11.63
CA ASP A 142 -8.98 19.07 -10.31
C ASP A 142 -9.97 19.33 -9.17
N THR A 143 -10.91 18.43 -9.01
CA THR A 143 -12.03 18.66 -8.07
C THR A 143 -11.56 18.82 -6.62
N THR A 144 -12.34 19.55 -5.83
CA THR A 144 -12.20 19.67 -4.38
C THR A 144 -13.15 18.73 -3.62
N LEU A 145 -13.91 17.90 -4.33
CA LEU A 145 -14.84 16.99 -3.69
C LEU A 145 -14.09 15.92 -2.88
N GLY A 146 -14.70 15.48 -1.80
CA GLY A 146 -14.15 14.43 -0.98
C GLY A 146 -15.18 13.83 -0.05
N TYR A 147 -14.91 12.61 0.39
CA TYR A 147 -15.82 11.83 1.23
C TYR A 147 -15.05 10.99 2.26
N ILE A 148 -15.63 10.86 3.42
CA ILE A 148 -15.25 9.86 4.42
C ILE A 148 -16.14 8.64 4.21
N GLY A 149 -15.53 7.50 3.95
CA GLY A 149 -16.20 6.20 3.92
C GLY A 149 -16.16 5.55 5.30
N THR A 150 -17.29 5.03 5.73
CA THR A 150 -17.41 4.26 6.97
C THR A 150 -17.97 2.89 6.64
N TYR A 151 -17.35 1.82 7.09
CA TYR A 151 -17.80 0.46 6.85
C TYR A 151 -17.89 -0.36 8.12
N GLN A 152 -18.93 -1.18 8.22
CA GLN A 152 -19.03 -2.20 9.25
C GLN A 152 -18.13 -3.39 8.86
N PRO A 153 -17.21 -3.83 9.77
CA PRO A 153 -16.33 -4.95 9.49
C PRO A 153 -17.08 -6.21 9.08
N PHE A 154 -16.51 -6.98 8.17
CA PHE A 154 -16.92 -8.29 7.66
C PHE A 154 -18.22 -8.35 6.86
N THR A 155 -19.20 -7.50 7.11
CA THR A 155 -20.56 -7.66 6.56
C THR A 155 -21.16 -6.39 5.96
N GLY A 156 -20.67 -5.22 6.37
CA GLY A 156 -21.29 -3.94 6.01
C GLY A 156 -20.79 -3.40 4.67
N GLN A 157 -21.64 -2.59 4.04
CA GLN A 157 -21.26 -1.72 2.95
C GLN A 157 -20.52 -0.49 3.46
N VAL A 158 -19.81 0.19 2.56
CA VAL A 158 -19.22 1.52 2.82
C VAL A 158 -20.31 2.58 2.64
N LEU A 159 -20.48 3.42 3.64
CA LEU A 159 -21.34 4.58 3.59
C LEU A 159 -20.48 5.83 3.48
N PHE A 160 -20.70 6.62 2.45
CA PHE A 160 -19.91 7.82 2.15
C PHE A 160 -20.61 9.08 2.65
N THR A 161 -19.90 9.88 3.46
CA THR A 161 -20.33 11.18 3.95
C THR A 161 -19.39 12.25 3.41
N GLN A 162 -19.93 13.33 2.85
CA GLN A 162 -19.13 14.40 2.27
C GLN A 162 -18.16 14.99 3.28
N ASN A 163 -16.90 15.11 2.89
CA ASN A 163 -15.85 15.82 3.58
C ASN A 163 -15.51 17.10 2.82
N ILE A 164 -15.84 18.23 3.41
CA ILE A 164 -15.61 19.54 2.76
C ILE A 164 -14.11 19.81 2.74
N ALA A 165 -13.58 20.20 1.59
CA ALA A 165 -12.18 20.56 1.42
C ALA A 165 -11.76 21.72 2.36
N PRO A 166 -10.45 21.86 2.63
CA PRO A 166 -9.93 22.98 3.43
C PRO A 166 -10.38 24.33 2.88
N ALA A 167 -10.70 25.26 3.78
CA ALA A 167 -11.19 26.59 3.40
C ALA A 167 -10.18 27.34 2.50
N GLY A 168 -10.68 27.87 1.39
CA GLY A 168 -9.88 28.62 0.42
C GLY A 168 -9.18 27.77 -0.63
N TRP A 169 -9.24 26.44 -0.55
CA TRP A 169 -8.74 25.56 -1.61
C TRP A 169 -9.70 25.54 -2.79
N SER A 170 -9.15 25.69 -3.99
CA SER A 170 -9.90 25.58 -5.24
C SER A 170 -9.68 24.27 -5.97
N ARG A 171 -8.62 23.53 -5.60
CA ARG A 171 -8.24 22.25 -6.22
C ARG A 171 -7.62 21.34 -5.18
N ILE A 172 -7.97 20.08 -5.23
CA ILE A 172 -7.23 18.96 -4.66
C ILE A 172 -6.64 18.15 -5.81
N GLY A 173 -7.43 17.88 -6.85
CA GLY A 173 -6.97 17.18 -8.05
C GLY A 173 -6.41 15.80 -7.70
N ASP A 174 -5.32 15.48 -8.32
CA ASP A 174 -4.47 14.32 -8.16
C ASP A 174 -3.36 14.50 -7.11
N ALA A 175 -3.43 15.55 -6.31
CA ALA A 175 -2.37 15.87 -5.36
C ALA A 175 -2.18 14.81 -4.26
N ALA A 176 -0.92 14.61 -3.88
CA ALA A 176 -0.48 13.62 -2.93
C ALA A 176 -1.18 13.66 -1.56
N SER A 177 -1.32 12.46 -0.99
CA SER A 177 -1.78 12.27 0.37
C SER A 177 -0.93 11.24 1.13
N ILE A 178 -0.99 11.25 2.46
CA ILE A 178 -0.27 10.30 3.30
C ILE A 178 -0.89 10.21 4.70
N ILE A 179 -0.75 9.05 5.35
CA ILE A 179 -0.99 8.91 6.79
C ILE A 179 0.30 9.25 7.53
N LEU A 180 0.23 10.27 8.39
CA LEU A 180 1.35 10.75 9.19
C LEU A 180 1.68 9.79 10.35
N PRO A 181 2.86 9.92 10.99
CA PRO A 181 3.24 9.08 12.14
C PRO A 181 2.26 9.10 13.31
N ASN A 182 1.48 10.16 13.46
CA ASN A 182 0.42 10.24 14.49
C ASN A 182 -0.93 9.65 14.04
N GLY A 183 -0.99 9.01 12.86
CA GLY A 183 -2.21 8.45 12.29
C GLY A 183 -3.14 9.45 11.61
N ALA A 184 -2.81 10.74 11.58
CA ALA A 184 -3.59 11.74 10.87
C ALA A 184 -3.36 11.66 9.36
N TYR A 185 -4.39 11.95 8.57
CA TYR A 185 -4.30 12.05 7.12
C TYR A 185 -3.83 13.44 6.70
N MET A 186 -2.82 13.52 5.87
CA MET A 186 -2.35 14.77 5.26
C MET A 186 -2.67 14.76 3.78
N GLN A 187 -3.33 15.81 3.31
CA GLN A 187 -3.65 16.08 1.91
C GLN A 187 -2.89 17.31 1.43
N SER A 188 -2.42 17.28 0.20
CA SER A 188 -1.95 18.47 -0.50
C SER A 188 -3.05 19.13 -1.30
N SER A 189 -2.91 20.44 -1.53
CA SER A 189 -3.60 21.10 -2.62
C SER A 189 -2.79 20.98 -3.91
N CYS A 190 -3.46 20.95 -5.05
CA CYS A 190 -2.86 20.92 -6.39
C CYS A 190 -2.79 22.37 -6.94
N CYS A 191 -2.05 22.55 -7.75
CA CYS A 191 -1.44 22.58 -9.06
C CYS A 191 -0.93 23.99 -9.33
N ASN A 192 -1.15 24.97 -8.44
CA ASN A 192 -0.72 26.35 -8.63
C ASN A 192 0.49 26.71 -7.77
N ALA A 193 1.67 26.46 -8.30
CA ALA A 193 2.93 26.80 -7.64
C ALA A 193 3.09 28.30 -7.31
N GLN A 194 2.39 29.18 -8.01
CA GLN A 194 2.52 30.62 -7.86
C GLN A 194 1.77 31.19 -6.65
N THR A 195 0.86 30.41 -6.07
CA THR A 195 0.09 30.85 -4.91
C THR A 195 0.47 30.06 -3.66
N PRO A 196 0.49 30.69 -2.46
CA PRO A 196 0.69 29.94 -1.23
C PRO A 196 -0.34 28.80 -1.05
N VAL A 197 -1.60 29.00 -1.48
CA VAL A 197 -2.67 28.01 -1.37
C VAL A 197 -2.35 26.77 -2.21
N GLY A 198 -1.85 26.91 -3.42
CA GLY A 198 -1.48 25.77 -4.29
C GLY A 198 -0.26 24.97 -3.79
N ARG A 199 0.35 25.39 -2.69
CA ARG A 199 1.48 24.71 -2.05
C ARG A 199 1.20 24.32 -0.60
N GLN A 200 -0.06 24.43 -0.18
CA GLN A 200 -0.48 24.07 1.19
C GLN A 200 -0.66 22.57 1.37
N ASN A 201 -0.53 22.17 2.61
CA ASN A 201 -1.02 20.88 3.11
C ASN A 201 -2.05 21.12 4.19
N ALA A 202 -3.00 20.23 4.28
CA ALA A 202 -3.99 20.21 5.34
C ALA A 202 -4.03 18.82 6.00
N ILE A 203 -4.26 18.83 7.29
CA ILE A 203 -4.25 17.65 8.15
C ILE A 203 -5.69 17.35 8.58
N TRP A 204 -6.15 16.16 8.28
CA TRP A 204 -7.42 15.62 8.78
C TRP A 204 -7.16 14.68 9.96
N THR A 205 -7.70 15.02 11.12
CA THR A 205 -7.46 14.27 12.36
C THR A 205 -8.62 13.34 12.74
N GLY A 206 -9.57 13.13 11.83
CA GLY A 206 -10.80 12.37 12.12
C GLY A 206 -11.92 13.22 12.76
N LEU A 207 -11.66 14.48 13.04
CA LEU A 207 -12.65 15.46 13.51
C LEU A 207 -13.25 16.22 12.32
N SER A 208 -14.18 17.11 12.55
CA SER A 208 -14.93 17.81 11.49
C SER A 208 -14.17 18.94 10.78
N THR A 209 -12.89 19.14 11.05
CA THR A 209 -12.12 20.28 10.55
C THR A 209 -10.72 19.89 10.07
N TRP A 210 -10.26 20.59 9.04
CA TRP A 210 -8.91 20.54 8.56
C TRP A 210 -8.01 21.52 9.31
N LEU A 211 -6.79 21.11 9.59
CA LEU A 211 -5.73 21.98 10.12
C LEU A 211 -4.72 22.23 9.00
N ILE A 212 -4.44 23.49 8.71
CA ILE A 212 -3.42 23.84 7.71
C ILE A 212 -2.02 23.60 8.31
N SER A 213 -1.08 23.07 7.53
CA SER A 213 0.32 22.90 7.94
C SER A 213 0.99 24.24 8.31
N GLY A 214 2.04 24.19 9.11
CA GLY A 214 2.67 25.38 9.68
C GLY A 214 3.32 26.33 8.67
N ASN A 215 3.78 25.82 7.51
CA ASN A 215 4.26 26.58 6.38
C ASN A 215 3.90 25.90 5.05
N VAL A 216 4.10 26.62 3.96
CA VAL A 216 3.90 26.07 2.61
C VAL A 216 5.18 25.37 2.14
N LYS A 217 5.03 24.39 1.27
CA LYS A 217 6.12 23.81 0.49
C LYS A 217 6.73 24.83 -0.46
N GLN A 218 7.90 24.53 -0.98
CA GLN A 218 8.52 25.32 -2.04
C GLN A 218 8.01 24.91 -3.43
N SER A 219 7.58 23.66 -3.59
CA SER A 219 6.95 23.13 -4.79
C SER A 219 5.47 22.83 -4.58
N THR A 220 4.73 22.66 -5.67
CA THR A 220 3.38 22.06 -5.62
C THR A 220 3.50 20.54 -5.54
N THR A 221 2.42 19.84 -5.26
CA THR A 221 2.30 18.38 -5.40
C THR A 221 1.52 17.99 -6.66
N ASP A 222 1.60 18.81 -7.66
CA ASP A 222 1.26 18.44 -9.02
C ASP A 222 2.32 17.43 -9.47
N GLU A 223 1.95 16.20 -9.74
CA GLU A 223 2.81 15.09 -10.18
C GLU A 223 3.92 14.65 -9.19
N SER A 224 3.75 14.86 -7.91
CA SER A 224 4.72 14.41 -6.90
C SER A 224 4.08 13.81 -5.67
N GLY A 225 4.52 12.59 -5.33
CA GLY A 225 4.02 11.80 -4.20
C GLY A 225 4.68 12.10 -2.86
N TYR A 226 4.12 11.53 -1.81
CA TYR A 226 4.64 11.56 -0.45
C TYR A 226 5.14 10.19 -0.02
N THR A 227 6.29 10.16 0.65
CA THR A 227 6.86 8.93 1.20
C THR A 227 7.16 9.09 2.68
N LEU A 228 6.55 8.25 3.52
CA LEU A 228 6.86 8.18 4.94
C LEU A 228 8.23 7.53 5.14
N LEU A 229 9.08 8.18 5.94
CA LEU A 229 10.42 7.73 6.24
C LEU A 229 10.51 7.04 7.62
N THR A 230 11.50 6.20 7.79
CA THR A 230 11.78 5.50 9.07
C THR A 230 12.24 6.42 10.20
N ASN A 231 12.47 7.71 9.93
CA ASN A 231 12.73 8.76 10.92
C ASN A 231 11.50 9.65 11.21
N ASP A 232 10.30 9.18 10.80
CA ASP A 232 9.02 9.89 10.98
C ASP A 232 8.89 11.22 10.21
N GLN A 233 9.74 11.47 9.23
CA GLN A 233 9.59 12.56 8.27
C GLN A 233 8.83 12.07 7.02
N VAL A 234 8.30 13.03 6.23
CA VAL A 234 7.75 12.76 4.91
C VAL A 234 8.67 13.37 3.86
N LEU A 235 9.10 12.55 2.91
CA LEU A 235 9.87 12.97 1.75
C LEU A 235 8.93 13.31 0.59
N MET A 236 9.25 14.38 -0.14
CA MET A 236 8.69 14.72 -1.45
C MET A 236 9.84 15.03 -2.40
N VAL A 237 9.73 14.59 -3.65
CA VAL A 237 10.63 15.00 -4.73
C VAL A 237 9.90 16.06 -5.56
N ASP A 238 10.54 17.20 -5.80
CA ASP A 238 9.90 18.33 -6.45
C ASP A 238 9.83 18.14 -7.96
N THR A 239 8.68 18.39 -8.55
CA THR A 239 8.46 18.42 -10.00
C THR A 239 8.63 19.82 -10.59
N LYS A 240 8.23 20.82 -9.83
CA LYS A 240 8.37 22.24 -10.21
C LYS A 240 9.41 22.93 -9.35
N ASN A 241 10.50 23.34 -9.95
CA ASN A 241 11.56 24.05 -9.27
C ASN A 241 11.11 25.49 -8.93
N VAL A 242 10.60 25.70 -7.72
CA VAL A 242 10.10 27.01 -7.28
C VAL A 242 11.03 27.63 -6.24
N THR A 243 12.18 28.05 -6.68
CA THR A 243 12.95 29.22 -6.21
C THR A 243 13.78 29.16 -4.93
N THR A 244 13.58 28.29 -3.94
CA THR A 244 14.37 28.36 -2.70
C THR A 244 15.15 27.12 -2.33
N CYS A 245 14.68 25.94 -2.74
CA CYS A 245 15.48 24.72 -2.63
C CYS A 245 16.44 24.65 -3.83
N THR A 246 17.72 24.43 -3.57
CA THR A 246 18.79 24.57 -4.58
C THR A 246 18.91 23.33 -5.47
N GLY A 247 19.19 23.54 -6.76
CA GLY A 247 19.52 22.49 -7.73
C GLY A 247 18.57 22.42 -8.91
N THR A 248 18.85 21.50 -9.84
CA THR A 248 18.02 21.24 -11.02
C THR A 248 16.77 20.43 -10.69
N GLN A 249 16.84 19.63 -9.64
CA GLN A 249 15.69 18.97 -9.02
C GLN A 249 15.96 18.91 -7.52
N SER A 250 15.02 19.41 -6.73
CA SER A 250 15.10 19.43 -5.28
C SER A 250 14.20 18.36 -4.66
N SER A 251 14.37 18.20 -3.36
CA SER A 251 13.44 17.44 -2.52
C SER A 251 13.06 18.27 -1.31
N GLU A 252 11.95 17.95 -0.68
CA GLU A 252 11.49 18.58 0.54
C GLU A 252 11.20 17.55 1.61
N LEU A 253 11.38 17.95 2.87
CA LEU A 253 11.12 17.11 4.03
C LEU A 253 10.11 17.78 4.95
N TYR A 254 9.03 17.08 5.25
CA TYR A 254 8.06 17.49 6.25
C TYR A 254 8.43 16.89 7.60
N THR A 255 8.52 17.75 8.62
CA THR A 255 8.73 17.33 10.00
C THR A 255 7.53 17.74 10.85
N MET A 256 6.84 16.75 11.38
CA MET A 256 5.73 16.97 12.30
C MET A 256 6.24 17.52 13.62
N THR A 257 5.67 18.62 14.10
CA THR A 257 6.09 19.30 15.32
C THR A 257 5.02 19.36 16.41
N ALA A 258 3.79 18.94 16.09
CA ALA A 258 2.67 18.96 17.02
C ALA A 258 1.89 17.63 16.97
N PRO A 259 1.25 17.22 18.07
CA PRO A 259 0.50 15.96 18.11
C PRO A 259 -0.66 15.89 17.11
N SER A 260 -1.17 17.03 16.65
CA SER A 260 -2.22 17.13 15.63
C SER A 260 -1.76 16.78 14.21
N GLY A 261 -0.48 16.54 13.98
CA GLY A 261 0.10 16.35 12.66
C GLY A 261 0.64 17.64 12.02
N VAL A 262 0.33 18.82 12.57
CA VAL A 262 0.87 20.09 12.09
C VAL A 262 2.40 20.09 12.24
N GLY A 263 3.09 20.50 11.19
CA GLY A 263 4.54 20.52 11.12
C GLY A 263 5.05 21.54 10.13
N THR A 264 6.28 21.37 9.67
CA THR A 264 6.94 22.31 8.77
C THR A 264 7.68 21.59 7.65
N TRP A 265 7.68 22.19 6.48
CA TRP A 265 8.49 21.82 5.33
C TRP A 265 9.86 22.49 5.39
N SER A 266 10.87 21.77 4.99
CA SER A 266 12.24 22.28 4.80
C SER A 266 12.82 21.68 3.53
N CYS A 267 13.77 22.38 2.89
CA CYS A 267 14.50 21.81 1.78
C CYS A 267 15.26 20.56 2.19
N GLY A 268 15.10 19.50 1.41
CA GLY A 268 15.94 18.32 1.44
C GLY A 268 17.20 18.49 0.58
N PRO A 269 18.04 17.46 0.48
CA PRO A 269 19.19 17.48 -0.40
C PRO A 269 18.79 17.42 -1.88
N MET A 270 19.68 17.92 -2.74
CA MET A 270 19.49 17.92 -4.19
C MET A 270 19.49 16.50 -4.75
N VAL A 271 18.49 16.18 -5.60
CA VAL A 271 18.44 14.93 -6.34
C VAL A 271 19.52 14.95 -7.45
N PRO A 272 20.37 13.91 -7.54
CA PRO A 272 21.55 13.94 -8.42
C PRO A 272 21.25 13.77 -9.91
N VAL A 273 20.02 13.36 -10.25
CA VAL A 273 19.53 13.16 -11.61
C VAL A 273 18.19 13.85 -11.79
N LEU A 274 17.88 14.21 -13.02
CA LEU A 274 16.57 14.77 -13.34
C LEU A 274 15.59 13.61 -13.57
N LEU A 275 14.58 13.51 -12.72
CA LEU A 275 13.56 12.44 -12.74
C LEU A 275 12.33 12.84 -13.58
N TYR A 276 12.04 14.12 -13.73
CA TYR A 276 10.95 14.66 -14.54
C TYR A 276 11.48 15.46 -15.73
N ASN A 277 10.63 15.79 -16.66
CA ASN A 277 10.93 16.80 -17.68
C ASN A 277 10.01 18.02 -17.51
N SER A 278 10.47 19.17 -18.06
CA SER A 278 9.77 20.45 -17.91
C SER A 278 8.47 20.57 -18.70
N ARG A 279 8.17 19.59 -19.54
CA ARG A 279 6.97 19.59 -20.35
C ARG A 279 5.79 18.96 -19.63
N ASP A 280 6.03 17.80 -19.04
CA ASP A 280 4.96 16.93 -18.55
C ASP A 280 4.97 16.82 -17.02
N GLU A 281 6.11 17.16 -16.38
CA GLU A 281 6.31 17.24 -14.92
C GLU A 281 6.07 15.93 -14.13
N GLU A 282 5.84 14.86 -14.85
CA GLU A 282 5.54 13.54 -14.29
C GLU A 282 6.69 12.92 -13.47
N LEU A 283 6.35 12.31 -12.36
CA LEU A 283 7.19 11.43 -11.57
C LEU A 283 6.61 10.02 -11.51
N GLY A 284 7.46 9.07 -11.16
CA GLY A 284 7.04 7.74 -10.77
C GLY A 284 7.02 7.59 -9.25
N PRO A 285 6.72 6.37 -8.75
CA PRO A 285 6.61 6.09 -7.35
C PRO A 285 7.91 6.27 -6.59
N ALA A 286 7.78 6.60 -5.30
CA ALA A 286 8.85 6.62 -4.32
C ALA A 286 8.56 5.60 -3.22
N VAL A 287 9.39 4.56 -3.10
CA VAL A 287 9.14 3.43 -2.21
C VAL A 287 10.19 3.36 -1.11
N MET A 288 9.77 3.50 0.15
CA MET A 288 10.62 3.25 1.32
C MET A 288 10.94 1.76 1.42
N MET A 289 12.23 1.41 1.36
CA MET A 289 12.69 0.02 1.36
C MET A 289 13.22 -0.42 2.75
N TYR A 290 13.36 -1.74 2.92
CA TYR A 290 13.84 -2.32 4.18
C TYR A 290 15.34 -2.12 4.48
N ASN A 291 16.09 -1.54 3.55
CA ASN A 291 17.48 -1.16 3.75
C ASN A 291 17.68 0.29 4.23
N ASN A 292 16.60 0.96 4.67
CA ASN A 292 16.57 2.35 5.10
C ASN A 292 16.82 3.37 3.98
N GLN A 293 16.46 3.01 2.76
CA GLN A 293 16.57 3.86 1.59
C GLN A 293 15.23 3.99 0.87
N VAL A 294 15.02 5.09 0.15
CA VAL A 294 13.86 5.28 -0.72
C VAL A 294 14.32 5.12 -2.17
N TYR A 295 13.70 4.22 -2.89
CA TYR A 295 13.85 4.08 -4.33
C TYR A 295 12.84 4.95 -5.04
N VAL A 296 13.30 5.86 -5.92
CA VAL A 296 12.45 6.80 -6.65
C VAL A 296 12.70 6.64 -8.13
N THR A 297 11.62 6.51 -8.89
CA THR A 297 11.68 6.33 -10.34
C THR A 297 11.35 7.63 -11.07
N GLY A 298 11.95 7.79 -12.26
CA GLY A 298 11.65 8.93 -13.13
C GLY A 298 10.37 8.70 -13.94
N GLY A 299 9.46 9.63 -13.91
CA GLY A 299 8.23 9.60 -14.66
C GLY A 299 8.48 9.67 -16.15
N SER A 300 8.72 10.84 -16.67
CA SER A 300 8.97 11.05 -18.11
C SER A 300 10.40 10.75 -18.56
N ARG A 301 11.24 10.20 -17.69
CA ARG A 301 12.65 9.87 -17.94
C ARG A 301 13.02 8.50 -17.40
N ASN A 302 13.86 7.80 -18.13
CA ASN A 302 14.44 6.52 -17.73
C ASN A 302 15.56 6.70 -16.69
N ALA A 303 15.30 7.42 -15.62
CA ALA A 303 16.24 7.70 -14.54
C ALA A 303 15.65 7.26 -13.22
N THR A 304 16.50 6.89 -12.27
CA THR A 304 16.13 6.56 -10.90
C THR A 304 17.11 7.17 -9.92
N ALA A 305 16.65 7.42 -8.70
CA ALA A 305 17.48 7.90 -7.61
C ALA A 305 17.19 7.13 -6.32
N ILE A 306 18.17 7.11 -5.43
CA ILE A 306 18.07 6.45 -4.14
C ILE A 306 18.39 7.46 -3.04
N TYR A 307 17.42 7.70 -2.15
CA TYR A 307 17.60 8.53 -0.97
C TYR A 307 17.96 7.68 0.24
N ASP A 308 19.02 8.00 0.92
CA ASP A 308 19.41 7.35 2.18
C ASP A 308 18.97 8.19 3.38
N VAL A 309 18.07 7.63 4.18
CA VAL A 309 17.44 8.31 5.32
C VAL A 309 18.47 8.62 6.42
N ALA A 310 19.45 7.74 6.64
CA ALA A 310 20.41 7.89 7.73
C ALA A 310 21.44 9.00 7.46
N THR A 311 21.82 9.18 6.21
CA THR A 311 22.81 10.19 5.79
C THR A 311 22.16 11.46 5.23
N ASN A 312 20.83 11.45 5.03
CA ASN A 312 20.09 12.54 4.39
C ASN A 312 20.76 12.93 3.07
N SER A 313 20.95 11.95 2.18
CA SER A 313 21.66 12.17 0.92
C SER A 313 21.12 11.28 -0.20
N TRP A 314 21.36 11.71 -1.44
CA TRP A 314 20.94 11.01 -2.64
C TRP A 314 22.11 10.33 -3.35
N ALA A 315 21.80 9.22 -4.01
CA ALA A 315 22.65 8.56 -4.99
C ALA A 315 21.87 8.33 -6.29
N VAL A 316 22.58 8.18 -7.40
CA VAL A 316 21.99 7.72 -8.68
C VAL A 316 21.61 6.26 -8.55
N GLY A 317 20.37 5.93 -8.92
CA GLY A 317 19.89 4.56 -8.99
C GLY A 317 20.21 3.88 -10.32
N PRO A 318 19.83 2.60 -10.51
CA PRO A 318 20.01 1.90 -11.77
C PRO A 318 19.13 2.51 -12.86
N VAL A 319 19.63 2.53 -14.08
CA VAL A 319 18.87 3.04 -15.24
C VAL A 319 18.02 1.89 -15.78
N PRO A 320 16.68 2.06 -15.91
CA PRO A 320 15.85 1.11 -16.64
C PRO A 320 16.33 0.90 -18.08
N ASP A 321 15.94 -0.21 -18.67
CA ASP A 321 16.24 -0.48 -20.08
C ASP A 321 15.86 0.70 -20.97
N ALA A 322 16.55 0.87 -22.09
CA ALA A 322 16.40 2.02 -22.95
C ALA A 322 14.94 2.34 -23.26
N ASN A 323 14.57 3.56 -22.94
CA ASN A 323 13.23 4.17 -23.12
C ASN A 323 12.13 3.74 -22.16
N LEU A 324 12.39 2.90 -21.15
CA LEU A 324 11.38 2.63 -20.11
C LEU A 324 11.40 3.73 -19.05
N SER A 325 10.22 4.21 -18.68
CA SER A 325 9.99 5.17 -17.60
C SER A 325 8.70 4.80 -16.85
N GLN A 326 8.51 5.41 -15.71
CA GLN A 326 7.37 5.12 -14.85
C GLN A 326 6.66 6.43 -14.51
N SER A 327 5.86 6.92 -15.45
CA SER A 327 5.01 8.09 -15.24
C SER A 327 3.74 7.64 -14.54
N ASP A 328 3.45 8.19 -13.37
CA ASP A 328 2.27 7.82 -12.57
C ASP A 328 2.06 6.32 -12.53
N GLY A 329 3.08 5.59 -12.34
CA GLY A 329 2.99 4.15 -12.35
C GLY A 329 3.09 3.59 -10.93
N PRO A 330 2.49 2.42 -10.68
CA PRO A 330 2.53 1.80 -9.37
C PRO A 330 3.84 1.08 -9.12
N ALA A 331 4.22 1.04 -7.84
CA ALA A 331 5.24 0.12 -7.34
C ALA A 331 4.85 -0.46 -5.99
N ALA A 332 5.29 -1.69 -5.72
CA ALA A 332 5.06 -2.38 -4.45
C ALA A 332 6.36 -2.99 -3.92
N LEU A 333 6.57 -2.85 -2.61
CA LEU A 333 7.70 -3.44 -1.89
C LEU A 333 7.36 -4.88 -1.49
N GLU A 334 8.02 -5.84 -2.12
CA GLU A 334 7.82 -7.26 -1.84
C GLU A 334 8.35 -7.66 -0.44
N PRO A 335 7.81 -8.71 0.18
CA PRO A 335 8.32 -9.21 1.47
C PRO A 335 9.81 -9.55 1.47
N ASN A 336 10.36 -9.96 0.32
CA ASN A 336 11.79 -10.26 0.13
C ASN A 336 12.68 -9.01 0.04
N GLY A 337 12.07 -7.80 -0.02
CA GLY A 337 12.75 -6.50 -0.06
C GLY A 337 13.02 -5.93 -1.44
N LYS A 338 12.57 -6.59 -2.48
CA LYS A 338 12.60 -6.07 -3.84
C LYS A 338 11.41 -5.17 -4.12
N VAL A 339 11.50 -4.33 -5.14
CA VAL A 339 10.43 -3.43 -5.56
C VAL A 339 9.97 -3.79 -6.95
N LEU A 340 8.73 -4.26 -7.05
CA LEU A 340 8.04 -4.46 -8.32
C LEU A 340 7.44 -3.14 -8.79
N GLY A 341 7.71 -2.73 -10.03
CA GLY A 341 7.12 -1.54 -10.64
C GLY A 341 6.60 -1.81 -12.04
N MET A 342 5.56 -1.07 -12.44
CA MET A 342 5.01 -1.10 -13.79
C MET A 342 5.53 0.10 -14.59
N TYR A 343 6.10 -0.16 -15.76
CA TYR A 343 6.77 0.82 -16.61
C TYR A 343 6.15 0.87 -18.00
N SER A 344 6.32 2.01 -18.67
CA SER A 344 5.94 2.22 -20.08
C SER A 344 7.14 2.56 -20.94
N PRO A 345 7.07 2.42 -22.29
CA PRO A 345 8.17 2.81 -23.19
C PRO A 345 8.30 4.35 -23.35
N GLY A 346 7.90 5.11 -22.38
CA GLY A 346 7.91 6.59 -22.33
C GLY A 346 6.59 7.13 -21.82
N LEU A 347 6.54 8.43 -21.63
CA LEU A 347 5.36 9.13 -21.13
C LEU A 347 4.14 8.83 -22.01
N PHE A 348 3.06 8.34 -21.42
CA PHE A 348 1.78 8.01 -22.08
C PHE A 348 1.88 7.12 -23.32
N MET A 349 2.98 6.38 -23.46
CA MET A 349 3.14 5.43 -24.55
C MET A 349 2.56 4.08 -24.17
N LEU A 350 1.81 3.50 -25.11
CA LEU A 350 1.21 2.17 -24.92
C LEU A 350 2.26 1.08 -24.79
N GLY A 351 2.01 0.17 -23.90
CA GLY A 351 2.85 -0.95 -23.54
C GLY A 351 3.22 -0.90 -22.07
N CYS A 352 3.01 -1.99 -21.35
CA CYS A 352 3.44 -2.09 -19.98
C CYS A 352 4.51 -3.17 -19.79
N TYR A 353 5.42 -2.88 -18.87
CA TYR A 353 6.53 -3.74 -18.50
C TYR A 353 6.66 -3.77 -16.99
N PHE A 354 6.92 -4.95 -16.43
CA PHE A 354 7.22 -5.06 -15.02
C PHE A 354 8.70 -5.21 -14.80
N LEU A 355 9.28 -4.29 -14.03
CA LEU A 355 10.67 -4.39 -13.59
C LEU A 355 10.71 -4.61 -12.08
N GLU A 356 11.59 -5.48 -11.65
CA GLU A 356 11.89 -5.73 -10.25
C GLU A 356 13.24 -5.10 -9.90
N PHE A 357 13.26 -4.14 -9.00
CA PHE A 357 14.48 -3.56 -8.45
C PHE A 357 14.97 -4.39 -7.25
N ASP A 358 16.21 -4.82 -7.31
CA ASP A 358 16.90 -5.52 -6.23
C ASP A 358 17.91 -4.59 -5.55
N PRO A 359 17.60 -4.10 -4.32
CA PRO A 359 18.48 -3.17 -3.62
C PRO A 359 19.79 -3.82 -3.14
N SER A 360 19.89 -5.14 -3.11
CA SER A 360 21.10 -5.83 -2.64
C SER A 360 22.28 -5.72 -3.62
N ASN A 361 22.00 -5.56 -4.90
CA ASN A 361 22.99 -5.44 -5.98
C ASN A 361 22.76 -4.21 -6.87
N ASN A 362 21.79 -3.37 -6.53
CA ASN A 362 21.41 -2.15 -7.25
C ASN A 362 21.09 -2.43 -8.73
N SER A 363 20.27 -3.46 -9.00
CA SER A 363 19.92 -3.87 -10.37
C SER A 363 18.42 -3.90 -10.59
N LEU A 364 18.02 -3.69 -11.85
CA LEU A 364 16.68 -3.89 -12.36
C LEU A 364 16.63 -5.19 -13.18
N THR A 365 15.63 -6.00 -12.91
CA THR A 365 15.35 -7.22 -13.68
C THR A 365 14.00 -7.08 -14.35
N ASN A 366 13.96 -7.26 -15.67
CA ASN A 366 12.71 -7.30 -16.39
C ASN A 366 11.97 -8.61 -16.09
N THR A 367 10.86 -8.51 -15.37
CA THR A 367 9.98 -9.63 -15.03
C THR A 367 8.94 -9.90 -16.11
N THR A 368 8.91 -9.07 -17.16
CA THR A 368 8.09 -9.25 -18.34
C THR A 368 8.69 -10.24 -19.37
N SER A 369 9.75 -10.95 -19.01
CA SER A 369 10.37 -11.94 -19.90
C SER A 369 9.46 -13.14 -20.17
N THR A 370 9.71 -13.87 -21.27
CA THR A 370 8.97 -15.08 -21.66
C THR A 370 9.01 -16.21 -20.61
N LEU A 371 9.85 -16.08 -19.59
CA LEU A 371 9.98 -17.04 -18.49
C LEU A 371 9.01 -16.76 -17.34
N ILE A 372 8.51 -15.53 -17.25
CA ILE A 372 7.52 -15.12 -16.25
C ILE A 372 6.30 -14.64 -17.04
N PRO A 373 5.16 -15.35 -16.93
CA PRO A 373 3.93 -14.92 -17.61
C PRO A 373 3.59 -13.48 -17.28
N GLN A 374 3.27 -12.70 -18.29
CA GLN A 374 2.78 -11.33 -18.15
C GLN A 374 1.35 -11.37 -17.61
N PRO A 375 0.91 -10.37 -16.86
CA PRO A 375 -0.52 -10.08 -16.76
C PRO A 375 -1.12 -10.05 -18.15
N ALA A 376 -2.32 -10.63 -18.29
CA ALA A 376 -2.94 -10.83 -19.60
C ALA A 376 -3.05 -9.53 -20.42
N ASP A 377 -3.18 -8.39 -19.74
CA ASP A 377 -3.36 -7.07 -20.34
C ASP A 377 -2.05 -6.37 -20.70
N CYS A 378 -0.94 -6.78 -20.11
CA CYS A 378 0.40 -6.30 -20.45
C CYS A 378 1.08 -7.12 -21.57
N SER A 379 0.38 -8.08 -22.16
CA SER A 379 0.90 -8.81 -23.31
C SER A 379 0.86 -7.92 -24.56
N PRO A 380 1.97 -7.80 -25.32
CA PRO A 380 1.95 -7.02 -26.56
C PRO A 380 0.96 -7.58 -27.60
N PRO A 381 0.20 -6.72 -28.30
CA PRO A 381 0.14 -5.27 -28.15
C PRO A 381 -0.77 -4.84 -27.00
N SER A 382 -0.18 -4.51 -25.85
CA SER A 382 -0.92 -3.94 -24.74
C SER A 382 -1.47 -2.56 -25.10
N ASN A 383 -2.69 -2.27 -24.61
CA ASN A 383 -3.27 -0.94 -24.69
C ASN A 383 -3.08 -0.14 -23.41
N ASP A 384 -2.45 -0.74 -22.39
CA ASP A 384 -2.24 -0.12 -21.09
C ASP A 384 -0.89 0.59 -21.03
N THR A 385 -0.82 1.62 -20.20
CA THR A 385 0.39 2.36 -19.85
C THR A 385 0.65 2.26 -18.36
N SER A 386 1.76 2.77 -17.85
CA SER A 386 2.07 2.71 -16.41
C SER A 386 0.99 3.36 -15.54
N TYR A 387 0.37 4.44 -15.99
CA TYR A 387 -0.65 5.15 -15.22
C TYR A 387 -2.01 4.43 -15.15
N ASP A 388 -2.26 3.43 -16.01
CA ASP A 388 -3.48 2.62 -15.96
C ASP A 388 -3.46 1.57 -14.84
N GLY A 389 -2.29 1.27 -14.28
CA GLY A 389 -2.11 0.19 -13.33
C GLY A 389 -2.13 0.63 -11.87
N ASP A 390 -2.45 -0.33 -10.98
CA ASP A 390 -2.29 -0.24 -9.54
C ASP A 390 -1.63 -1.51 -8.99
N LEU A 391 -0.77 -1.36 -7.98
CA LEU A 391 -0.13 -2.47 -7.26
C LEU A 391 -0.34 -2.33 -5.75
N MET A 392 -0.79 -3.39 -5.10
CA MET A 392 -0.99 -3.41 -3.65
C MET A 392 -0.51 -4.72 -3.04
N LEU A 393 0.16 -4.64 -1.89
CA LEU A 393 0.54 -5.81 -1.11
C LEU A 393 -0.68 -6.44 -0.43
N LEU A 394 -0.86 -7.75 -0.66
CA LEU A 394 -1.88 -8.54 0.03
C LEU A 394 -1.35 -9.13 1.35
N PRO A 395 -2.23 -9.45 2.30
CA PRO A 395 -1.85 -10.13 3.53
C PRO A 395 -1.20 -11.51 3.34
N THR A 396 -1.27 -12.06 2.13
CA THR A 396 -0.60 -13.30 1.72
C THR A 396 0.87 -13.11 1.33
N GLY A 397 1.33 -11.85 1.20
CA GLY A 397 2.65 -11.50 0.67
C GLY A 397 2.71 -11.44 -0.85
N GLN A 398 1.61 -11.68 -1.54
CA GLN A 398 1.46 -11.48 -2.97
C GLN A 398 1.20 -10.01 -3.27
N VAL A 399 1.44 -9.57 -4.51
CA VAL A 399 1.08 -8.23 -4.99
C VAL A 399 -0.15 -8.35 -5.89
N LEU A 400 -1.22 -7.66 -5.54
CA LEU A 400 -2.43 -7.56 -6.36
C LEU A 400 -2.22 -6.48 -7.42
N PHE A 401 -2.61 -6.78 -8.65
CA PHE A 401 -2.55 -5.88 -9.79
C PHE A 401 -3.94 -5.67 -10.40
N THR A 402 -4.25 -4.41 -10.69
CA THR A 402 -5.42 -3.95 -11.47
C THR A 402 -4.97 -2.97 -12.55
N ALA A 403 -5.74 -2.82 -13.63
CA ALA A 403 -5.41 -1.92 -14.74
C ALA A 403 -6.68 -1.51 -15.52
N PHE A 404 -7.58 -0.78 -14.92
CA PHE A 404 -8.80 -0.22 -15.54
C PHE A 404 -9.65 -1.18 -16.39
N ASN A 405 -9.47 -2.45 -16.19
CA ASN A 405 -10.17 -3.52 -16.92
C ASN A 405 -10.67 -4.61 -15.96
N LEU A 406 -11.18 -5.72 -16.48
CA LEU A 406 -11.71 -6.82 -15.67
C LEU A 406 -10.70 -7.93 -15.36
N TYR A 407 -9.45 -7.80 -15.78
CA TYR A 407 -8.42 -8.77 -15.48
C TYR A 407 -7.64 -8.36 -14.24
N VAL A 408 -7.80 -9.12 -13.19
CA VAL A 408 -7.12 -8.92 -11.92
C VAL A 408 -6.21 -10.12 -11.68
N GLU A 409 -4.97 -9.83 -11.38
CA GLU A 409 -3.94 -10.86 -11.19
C GLU A 409 -3.16 -10.62 -9.89
N VAL A 410 -2.52 -11.65 -9.40
CA VAL A 410 -1.52 -11.54 -8.34
C VAL A 410 -0.15 -11.91 -8.86
N TYR A 411 0.84 -11.11 -8.50
CA TYR A 411 2.23 -11.48 -8.62
C TYR A 411 2.68 -12.24 -7.38
N ASN A 412 3.34 -13.37 -7.60
CA ASN A 412 3.91 -14.20 -6.55
C ASN A 412 5.41 -13.88 -6.47
N PRO A 413 5.86 -13.11 -5.47
CA PRO A 413 7.27 -12.80 -5.30
C PRO A 413 8.12 -14.05 -5.06
N ALA A 414 9.40 -13.95 -5.32
CA ALA A 414 10.35 -14.96 -4.86
C ALA A 414 10.24 -15.12 -3.33
N PRO A 415 10.29 -16.36 -2.80
CA PRO A 415 10.14 -16.60 -1.37
C PRO A 415 11.29 -15.96 -0.58
N GLY A 416 10.96 -15.44 0.58
CA GLY A 416 11.90 -14.83 1.51
C GLY A 416 11.30 -13.66 2.23
N ILE A 417 11.91 -13.30 3.34
CA ILE A 417 11.63 -12.05 4.07
C ILE A 417 12.96 -11.34 4.23
N ALA A 418 13.02 -10.10 3.78
CA ALA A 418 14.20 -9.27 3.90
C ALA A 418 14.55 -8.99 5.37
N THR A 419 15.73 -8.46 5.60
CA THR A 419 16.17 -7.95 6.90
C THR A 419 16.39 -6.47 6.79
N TRP A 420 15.79 -5.70 7.69
CA TRP A 420 16.08 -4.27 7.75
C TRP A 420 17.52 -4.05 8.23
N THR A 421 18.32 -3.34 7.48
CA THR A 421 19.70 -3.02 7.83
C THR A 421 20.01 -1.60 7.43
N CYS A 422 20.43 -0.79 8.41
CA CYS A 422 21.03 0.51 8.16
C CYS A 422 22.56 0.36 8.13
N ASN A 423 23.11 0.20 6.95
CA ASN A 423 24.55 0.06 6.74
C ASN A 423 25.32 1.36 7.00
N THR A 424 24.64 2.49 6.82
CA THR A 424 25.20 3.84 7.04
C THR A 424 25.03 4.34 8.48
N CYS A 425 24.24 3.64 9.31
CA CYS A 425 24.14 3.95 10.73
C CYS A 425 25.46 3.65 11.46
N ASN A 426 25.81 4.47 12.43
CA ASN A 426 26.98 4.24 13.27
C ASN A 426 26.57 4.03 14.74
N PRO A 427 26.64 2.81 15.30
CA PRO A 427 27.02 1.56 14.61
C PRO A 427 25.97 1.05 13.63
N VAL A 428 26.36 0.18 12.69
CA VAL A 428 25.44 -0.54 11.81
C VAL A 428 24.38 -1.24 12.64
N LYS A 429 23.12 -1.09 12.25
CA LYS A 429 21.95 -1.67 12.94
C LYS A 429 21.19 -2.59 12.01
N SER A 430 20.76 -3.72 12.54
CA SER A 430 19.92 -4.68 11.84
C SER A 430 18.74 -5.06 12.72
N TYR A 431 17.55 -5.09 12.16
CA TYR A 431 16.31 -5.44 12.86
C TYR A 431 15.52 -6.47 12.06
N SER A 432 14.75 -7.28 12.76
CA SER A 432 13.76 -8.15 12.13
C SER A 432 12.61 -7.31 11.55
N ILE A 433 12.26 -7.53 10.29
CA ILE A 433 11.13 -6.84 9.64
C ILE A 433 9.79 -7.38 10.16
N PRO A 434 9.59 -8.72 10.31
CA PRO A 434 8.37 -9.24 10.89
C PRO A 434 8.10 -8.63 12.26
N ALA A 435 6.87 -8.20 12.50
CA ALA A 435 6.44 -7.74 13.81
C ALA A 435 6.69 -8.84 14.86
N ARG A 436 7.04 -8.43 16.07
CA ARG A 436 7.16 -9.33 17.22
C ARG A 436 6.05 -9.05 18.20
N ILE A 437 5.05 -9.90 18.23
CA ILE A 437 3.85 -9.73 19.03
C ILE A 437 3.87 -10.49 20.35
N ILE A 438 3.12 -9.95 21.30
CA ILE A 438 2.83 -10.50 22.62
C ILE A 438 1.33 -10.33 22.88
N MET A 439 0.66 -11.40 23.28
CA MET A 439 -0.75 -11.35 23.65
C MET A 439 -0.91 -11.44 25.17
N PRO A 440 -1.67 -10.53 25.78
CA PRO A 440 -1.94 -10.58 27.22
C PRO A 440 -2.87 -11.75 27.61
N SER A 441 -3.69 -12.21 26.67
CA SER A 441 -4.53 -13.41 26.83
C SER A 441 -4.36 -14.34 25.65
N THR A 442 -4.23 -15.63 25.91
CA THR A 442 -4.26 -16.68 24.88
C THR A 442 -5.60 -17.42 24.83
N VAL A 443 -6.57 -17.00 25.64
CA VAL A 443 -7.98 -17.42 25.56
C VAL A 443 -8.80 -16.25 25.06
N LEU A 444 -9.51 -16.45 23.97
CA LEU A 444 -10.36 -15.48 23.29
C LEU A 444 -11.78 -16.04 23.24
N HIS A 445 -12.78 -15.16 23.22
CA HIS A 445 -14.17 -15.58 23.06
C HIS A 445 -14.66 -15.24 21.64
N SER A 446 -15.34 -16.19 21.00
CA SER A 446 -15.92 -16.03 19.67
C SER A 446 -16.86 -14.79 19.65
N GLY A 447 -16.67 -13.90 18.69
CA GLY A 447 -17.41 -12.65 18.59
C GLY A 447 -17.05 -11.59 19.65
N SER A 448 -15.94 -11.77 20.39
CA SER A 448 -15.49 -10.77 21.38
C SER A 448 -14.88 -9.55 20.71
N ASN A 449 -15.05 -8.40 21.35
CA ASN A 449 -14.53 -7.12 20.91
C ASN A 449 -13.39 -6.66 21.83
N ASN A 450 -12.59 -5.72 21.36
CA ASN A 450 -11.51 -5.07 22.12
C ASN A 450 -10.47 -6.05 22.68
N ASN A 451 -10.20 -7.15 21.98
CA ASN A 451 -9.05 -7.98 22.31
C ASN A 451 -7.77 -7.19 22.01
N LEU A 452 -6.69 -7.46 22.73
CA LEU A 452 -5.49 -6.64 22.69
C LEU A 452 -4.26 -7.46 22.27
N VAL A 453 -3.45 -6.89 21.39
CA VAL A 453 -2.11 -7.38 21.05
C VAL A 453 -1.10 -6.24 21.14
N TYR A 454 0.02 -6.50 21.80
CA TYR A 454 1.19 -5.62 21.83
C TYR A 454 2.25 -6.13 20.88
N GLY A 455 3.10 -5.23 20.40
CA GLY A 455 4.22 -5.68 19.59
C GLY A 455 5.20 -4.60 19.24
N TYR A 456 6.30 -5.06 18.68
CA TYR A 456 7.26 -4.21 18.00
C TYR A 456 7.01 -4.30 16.50
N GLN A 457 7.16 -3.20 15.79
CA GLN A 457 7.07 -3.12 14.33
C GLN A 457 5.66 -3.45 13.78
N LEU A 458 4.60 -3.11 14.54
CA LEU A 458 3.23 -3.40 14.11
C LEU A 458 2.85 -2.69 12.80
N ASN A 459 3.43 -1.51 12.54
CA ASN A 459 3.19 -0.73 11.33
C ASN A 459 4.21 -1.00 10.20
N GLY A 460 5.03 -2.05 10.34
CA GLY A 460 6.07 -2.33 9.36
C GLY A 460 7.17 -1.25 9.28
N LEU A 461 7.89 -1.19 8.17
CA LEU A 461 9.00 -0.28 7.89
C LEU A 461 8.82 0.51 6.58
N SER A 462 7.65 0.41 5.96
CA SER A 462 7.32 0.99 4.66
C SER A 462 5.82 1.15 4.55
N GLN A 463 5.34 2.05 3.73
CA GLN A 463 3.93 2.10 3.30
C GLN A 463 3.54 0.86 2.49
N GLY A 464 4.51 0.19 1.88
CA GLY A 464 4.33 -1.05 1.13
C GLY A 464 4.12 -0.85 -0.36
N SER A 465 3.44 0.21 -0.77
CA SER A 465 3.22 0.55 -2.18
C SER A 465 3.26 2.07 -2.37
N SER A 466 3.40 2.49 -3.61
CA SER A 466 3.34 3.88 -4.04
C SER A 466 2.93 3.92 -5.50
N TYR A 467 2.32 4.99 -5.94
CA TYR A 467 1.93 5.17 -7.33
C TYR A 467 2.81 6.23 -8.00
N GLY A 468 2.68 7.41 -7.75
CA GLY A 468 3.41 8.58 -8.20
C GLY A 468 3.03 9.71 -7.28
N ASP A 469 1.84 10.21 -7.44
CA ASP A 469 1.29 11.31 -6.66
C ASP A 469 0.01 10.95 -5.90
N ASP A 470 -1.10 10.68 -6.56
CA ASP A 470 -2.44 10.63 -6.02
C ASP A 470 -2.81 9.30 -5.36
N LYS A 471 -2.71 8.22 -6.10
CA LYS A 471 -3.16 6.90 -5.66
C LYS A 471 -2.23 6.31 -4.61
N GLN A 472 -2.78 5.94 -3.47
CA GLN A 472 -2.03 5.30 -2.40
C GLN A 472 -2.76 4.02 -1.95
N SER A 473 -2.01 2.93 -1.89
CA SER A 473 -2.52 1.62 -1.47
C SER A 473 -1.74 1.12 -0.26
N ASP A 474 -1.63 1.96 0.78
CA ASP A 474 -0.83 1.70 1.97
C ASP A 474 -1.32 0.49 2.75
N THR A 475 -0.39 -0.38 3.15
CA THR A 475 -0.66 -1.62 3.90
C THR A 475 0.12 -1.71 5.21
N ASN A 476 0.67 -0.58 5.68
CA ASN A 476 1.52 -0.46 6.86
C ASN A 476 0.74 -0.33 8.17
N PHE A 477 -0.22 -1.18 8.36
CA PHE A 477 -0.96 -1.34 9.61
C PHE A 477 -1.18 -2.83 9.93
N PRO A 478 -1.32 -3.19 11.22
CA PRO A 478 -1.48 -4.58 11.59
C PRO A 478 -2.87 -5.12 11.20
N LEU A 479 -2.89 -6.24 10.47
CA LEU A 479 -4.07 -7.08 10.31
C LEU A 479 -3.96 -8.25 11.27
N ALA A 480 -4.98 -8.52 12.06
CA ALA A 480 -5.02 -9.69 12.93
C ALA A 480 -5.55 -10.90 12.15
N ARG A 481 -4.78 -12.00 12.14
CA ARG A 481 -5.07 -13.22 11.41
C ARG A 481 -5.02 -14.44 12.33
N LEU A 482 -6.08 -15.26 12.31
CA LEU A 482 -6.16 -16.51 13.03
C LEU A 482 -6.25 -17.66 12.02
N ILE A 483 -5.36 -18.62 12.12
CA ILE A 483 -5.34 -19.82 11.27
C ILE A 483 -5.73 -21.01 12.15
N CYS A 484 -6.81 -21.71 11.78
CA CYS A 484 -7.23 -22.91 12.53
C CYS A 484 -6.12 -23.95 12.52
N ALA A 485 -5.64 -24.31 13.71
CA ALA A 485 -4.57 -25.27 13.87
C ALA A 485 -5.05 -26.70 13.64
N ASN A 486 -4.18 -27.55 13.07
CA ASN A 486 -4.47 -28.97 12.92
C ASN A 486 -4.27 -29.71 14.26
N THR A 487 -5.30 -29.72 15.10
CA THR A 487 -5.29 -30.44 16.40
C THR A 487 -6.49 -31.39 16.52
N ALA A 488 -6.32 -32.46 17.24
CA ALA A 488 -7.25 -33.61 17.28
C ALA A 488 -8.67 -33.29 17.77
N ASN A 489 -8.91 -32.19 18.44
CA ASN A 489 -10.21 -31.84 19.04
C ASN A 489 -10.76 -30.47 18.58
N ASN A 490 -10.23 -29.91 17.47
CA ASN A 490 -10.76 -28.65 16.94
C ASN A 490 -12.12 -28.86 16.29
N THR A 491 -13.02 -27.92 16.50
CA THR A 491 -14.28 -27.80 15.74
C THR A 491 -14.14 -26.97 14.48
N CYS A 492 -13.07 -26.15 14.39
CA CYS A 492 -12.74 -25.42 13.18
C CYS A 492 -12.02 -26.34 12.16
N THR A 493 -12.16 -26.02 10.88
CA THR A 493 -11.45 -26.74 9.81
C THR A 493 -9.99 -26.30 9.76
N ALA A 494 -9.07 -27.25 9.86
CA ALA A 494 -7.64 -26.99 9.83
C ALA A 494 -7.22 -26.19 8.58
N GLY A 495 -6.42 -25.14 8.80
CA GLY A 495 -5.95 -24.24 7.74
C GLY A 495 -6.94 -23.12 7.37
N TYR A 496 -8.17 -23.11 7.89
CA TYR A 496 -9.07 -21.99 7.68
C TYR A 496 -8.52 -20.73 8.33
N VAL A 497 -8.61 -19.62 7.60
CA VAL A 497 -8.11 -18.30 7.98
C VAL A 497 -9.27 -17.39 8.33
N TYR A 498 -9.17 -16.75 9.49
CA TYR A 498 -10.11 -15.73 9.93
C TYR A 498 -9.34 -14.44 10.15
N TYR A 499 -9.75 -13.37 9.50
CA TYR A 499 -9.27 -12.04 9.84
C TYR A 499 -10.12 -11.47 10.96
N ALA A 500 -9.47 -10.75 11.87
CA ALA A 500 -10.13 -9.96 12.89
C ALA A 500 -9.95 -8.48 12.55
N PHE A 501 -10.97 -7.67 12.83
CA PHE A 501 -10.93 -6.24 12.56
C PHE A 501 -10.03 -5.53 13.56
N THR A 502 -8.95 -4.89 13.11
CA THR A 502 -8.04 -4.12 13.96
C THR A 502 -8.43 -2.66 14.03
N HIS A 503 -8.29 -2.07 15.24
CA HIS A 503 -8.66 -0.68 15.51
C HIS A 503 -7.94 -0.15 16.75
N ASP A 504 -8.11 1.15 17.06
CA ASP A 504 -7.58 1.82 18.25
C ASP A 504 -6.10 1.48 18.51
N ASP A 505 -5.26 1.77 17.51
CA ASP A 505 -3.82 1.60 17.62
C ASP A 505 -3.24 2.55 18.67
N GLY A 506 -2.19 2.14 19.35
CA GLY A 506 -1.62 2.94 20.41
C GLY A 506 -0.17 2.55 20.77
N PRO A 507 0.38 3.21 21.77
CA PRO A 507 -0.24 4.29 22.56
C PRO A 507 -0.58 5.51 21.71
N PRO A 508 -1.72 6.16 21.95
CA PRO A 508 -2.06 7.40 21.25
C PRO A 508 -0.95 8.43 21.44
N GLY A 509 -0.56 9.08 20.36
CA GLY A 509 0.52 10.05 20.41
C GLY A 509 1.12 10.38 19.05
N PRO A 510 2.22 11.08 19.00
CA PRO A 510 2.81 11.54 17.76
C PRO A 510 3.40 10.42 16.89
N THR A 511 3.50 9.20 17.40
CA THR A 511 4.17 8.09 16.72
C THR A 511 3.34 6.81 16.62
N VAL A 512 2.03 6.89 16.83
CA VAL A 512 1.13 5.71 16.81
C VAL A 512 1.21 4.90 15.50
N HIS A 513 1.49 5.59 14.40
CA HIS A 513 1.65 5.00 13.06
C HIS A 513 3.09 5.06 12.55
N SER A 514 4.05 5.25 13.43
CA SER A 514 5.46 5.29 13.06
C SER A 514 5.92 3.99 12.41
N ILE A 515 6.68 4.12 11.33
CA ILE A 515 7.41 3.03 10.69
C ILE A 515 8.89 3.00 11.13
N ALA A 516 9.23 3.70 12.20
CA ALA A 516 10.58 3.67 12.76
C ALA A 516 10.97 2.25 13.21
N PRO A 517 12.23 1.84 12.98
CA PRO A 517 12.66 0.49 13.33
C PRO A 517 12.51 0.21 14.83
N ASN A 518 11.95 -0.95 15.13
CA ASN A 518 11.72 -1.41 16.52
C ASN A 518 10.74 -0.52 17.32
N HIS A 519 9.85 0.18 16.64
CA HIS A 519 8.78 0.94 17.29
C HIS A 519 7.83 -0.01 18.04
N PHE A 520 7.55 0.29 19.30
CA PHE A 520 6.64 -0.47 20.15
C PHE A 520 5.23 0.14 20.14
N GLY A 521 4.22 -0.68 19.95
CA GLY A 521 2.83 -0.26 19.95
C GLY A 521 1.86 -1.37 20.33
N TYR A 522 0.59 -1.09 20.19
CA TYR A 522 -0.48 -2.06 20.33
C TYR A 522 -1.60 -1.76 19.33
N THR A 523 -2.45 -2.76 19.11
CA THR A 523 -3.74 -2.61 18.43
C THR A 523 -4.79 -3.44 19.15
N HIS A 524 -6.03 -2.96 19.15
CA HIS A 524 -7.18 -3.75 19.53
C HIS A 524 -7.71 -4.50 18.30
N PHE A 525 -8.40 -5.61 18.55
CA PHE A 525 -9.06 -6.34 17.46
C PHE A 525 -10.38 -6.97 17.92
N ASP A 526 -11.33 -6.98 17.01
CA ASP A 526 -12.64 -7.59 17.17
C ASP A 526 -12.72 -8.89 16.39
N LEU A 527 -13.11 -9.96 17.05
CA LEU A 527 -13.35 -11.24 16.42
C LEU A 527 -14.73 -11.30 15.79
N GLN A 528 -14.81 -11.78 14.57
CA GLN A 528 -16.07 -12.29 14.04
C GLN A 528 -16.52 -13.54 14.81
N VAL A 529 -17.80 -13.91 14.68
CA VAL A 529 -18.27 -15.20 15.19
C VAL A 529 -17.57 -16.32 14.44
N MET A 530 -16.83 -17.14 15.16
CA MET A 530 -16.00 -18.21 14.58
C MET A 530 -16.06 -19.48 15.44
N PRO A 531 -15.79 -20.67 14.86
CA PRO A 531 -15.85 -21.93 15.59
C PRO A 531 -14.87 -21.95 16.78
N PRO A 532 -15.25 -22.52 17.93
CA PRO A 532 -14.32 -22.79 19.02
C PRO A 532 -13.17 -23.70 18.57
N GLY A 533 -11.99 -23.47 19.12
CA GLY A 533 -10.83 -24.29 18.75
C GLY A 533 -9.50 -23.62 19.04
N VAL A 534 -8.43 -24.29 18.63
CA VAL A 534 -7.05 -23.80 18.76
C VAL A 534 -6.63 -23.15 17.44
N TYR A 535 -6.09 -21.96 17.54
CA TYR A 535 -5.66 -21.18 16.39
C TYR A 535 -4.22 -20.68 16.53
N ASP A 536 -3.59 -20.50 15.41
CA ASP A 536 -2.33 -19.76 15.26
C ASP A 536 -2.66 -18.29 14.98
N PHE A 537 -2.44 -17.43 15.97
CA PHE A 537 -2.64 -15.99 15.85
C PHE A 537 -1.36 -15.31 15.35
N GLN A 538 -1.51 -14.40 14.42
CA GLN A 538 -0.45 -13.55 13.89
C GLN A 538 -1.02 -12.15 13.60
N THR A 539 -0.18 -11.11 13.67
CA THR A 539 -0.43 -9.88 12.91
C THR A 539 0.28 -9.97 11.57
N VAL A 540 -0.28 -9.32 10.56
CA VAL A 540 0.31 -9.23 9.23
C VAL A 540 0.38 -7.76 8.83
N THR A 541 1.55 -7.30 8.41
CA THR A 541 1.76 -5.93 7.92
C THR A 541 2.63 -5.99 6.67
N ASN A 542 2.25 -5.28 5.62
CA ASN A 542 2.93 -5.34 4.31
C ASN A 542 3.13 -6.79 3.81
N GLY A 543 2.11 -7.63 3.96
CA GLY A 543 2.17 -9.03 3.58
C GLY A 543 3.11 -9.91 4.43
N ILE A 544 3.72 -9.37 5.47
CA ILE A 544 4.70 -10.06 6.32
C ILE A 544 4.05 -10.46 7.65
N PRO A 545 3.96 -11.77 7.95
CA PRO A 545 3.41 -12.22 9.23
C PRO A 545 4.41 -12.03 10.38
N SER A 546 3.87 -11.73 11.56
CA SER A 546 4.61 -11.73 12.83
C SER A 546 5.01 -13.15 13.28
N ASN A 547 5.68 -13.24 14.44
CA ASN A 547 5.74 -14.52 15.15
C ASN A 547 4.33 -15.02 15.47
N THR A 548 4.18 -16.32 15.55
CA THR A 548 2.91 -16.99 15.87
C THR A 548 2.71 -17.08 17.39
N VAL A 549 1.50 -16.75 17.83
CA VAL A 549 1.03 -17.02 19.20
C VAL A 549 -0.12 -18.03 19.14
N ARG A 550 -0.01 -19.14 19.86
CA ARG A 550 -1.08 -20.14 19.96
C ARG A 550 -2.18 -19.61 20.88
N VAL A 551 -3.43 -19.56 20.38
CA VAL A 551 -4.60 -19.10 21.14
C VAL A 551 -5.71 -20.15 21.10
N THR A 552 -6.59 -20.11 22.09
CA THR A 552 -7.83 -20.90 22.13
C THR A 552 -9.01 -19.94 22.00
N VAL A 553 -9.91 -20.23 21.06
CA VAL A 553 -11.20 -19.53 20.93
C VAL A 553 -12.29 -20.41 21.56
N GLU A 554 -13.09 -19.82 22.46
CA GLU A 554 -14.18 -20.47 23.19
C GLU A 554 -15.55 -19.89 22.81
#